data_319ac6eb726559a268349bd99bec5883
#
_entry.id   319ac6eb726559a268349bd99bec5883
#
_cell.length_a   1.000
_cell.length_b   1.000
_cell.length_c   1.000
_cell.angle_alpha   90.00
_cell.angle_beta   90.00
_cell.angle_gamma   90.00
#
_symmetry.space_group_name_H-M   'P 1'
#
loop_
_entity.id
_entity.type
_entity.pdbx_description
1 polymer ?
#
loop_
_entity_poly.entity_id
_entity_poly.type
_entity_poly.pdbx_seq_one_letter_code
_entity_poly.pdbx_strand_id
1 'polypeptide(L)'
;MWSLALRTLIADRGKLATAMVGVVFSVVLVNVQGGLFNGLLGKIGLLVNSSDADIWVAHKYVHNIDFPLDIPKRWMYRIRAVPGVALAVPYVIGYGNMTLPSGGFEGVVVVGCDRKSLLGGAWSMDQGSAAEVRQTEGIIVDCFEEAKLEYPALGEVREISGRRARVVAKSRGIVGFMVNPYVFTNLEQAASYLRKPADRCSYFLVKLRPGADAQAVCREINRRIPEVDAFPSAEYARNSIDFWLTRTGLGISFGAATMLGLLVGLIIVAQTLYASVLDRLSEFGAMKAMGASERQIYGMLLAQAITMALAGSLLGLEVVFLIQRTFSTPHAPIVIPWWLSLGSFGLVLAICLVSSVLPYLRIRRLDPAIVLRG
;
A
#
# COMPACT_ATOMS: atom_id res chain seq x y z
N MET A 1 -26.21 -34.24 9.02
CA MET A 1 -24.86 -33.93 9.49
C MET A 1 -24.63 -32.43 9.73
N TRP A 2 -24.83 -31.55 8.71
CA TRP A 2 -24.70 -30.11 8.90
C TRP A 2 -25.60 -29.51 10.01
N SER A 3 -26.86 -29.92 10.08
CA SER A 3 -27.78 -29.45 11.13
C SER A 3 -27.36 -29.86 12.55
N LEU A 4 -26.76 -31.04 12.69
CA LEU A 4 -26.21 -31.49 13.96
C LEU A 4 -24.94 -30.70 14.31
N ALA A 5 -24.03 -30.48 13.36
CA ALA A 5 -22.83 -29.68 13.54
C ALA A 5 -23.15 -28.24 13.96
N LEU A 6 -24.17 -27.62 13.36
CA LEU A 6 -24.65 -26.28 13.70
C LEU A 6 -25.27 -26.23 15.13
N ARG A 7 -26.13 -27.21 15.47
CA ARG A 7 -26.77 -27.28 16.80
C ARG A 7 -25.73 -27.46 17.90
N THR A 8 -24.74 -28.32 17.69
CA THR A 8 -23.64 -28.53 18.63
C THR A 8 -22.76 -27.29 18.79
N LEU A 9 -22.54 -26.53 17.70
CA LEU A 9 -21.76 -25.29 17.71
C LEU A 9 -22.47 -24.18 18.50
N ILE A 10 -23.80 -24.01 18.31
CA ILE A 10 -24.61 -22.96 18.93
C ILE A 10 -24.93 -23.30 20.41
N ALA A 11 -24.90 -24.57 20.80
CA ALA A 11 -25.18 -24.99 22.16
C ALA A 11 -24.18 -24.46 23.20
N ASP A 12 -22.92 -24.24 22.81
CA ASP A 12 -21.87 -23.63 23.65
C ASP A 12 -21.51 -22.22 23.14
N ARG A 13 -22.33 -21.25 23.53
CA ARG A 13 -22.18 -19.84 23.08
C ARG A 13 -20.85 -19.22 23.48
N GLY A 14 -20.27 -19.60 24.63
CA GLY A 14 -19.01 -19.07 25.12
C GLY A 14 -17.83 -19.48 24.20
N LYS A 15 -17.74 -20.78 23.86
CA LYS A 15 -16.71 -21.30 23.00
C LYS A 15 -16.87 -20.82 21.54
N LEU A 16 -18.14 -20.77 21.08
CA LEU A 16 -18.41 -20.19 19.77
C LEU A 16 -17.91 -18.74 19.71
N ALA A 17 -18.23 -17.91 20.70
CA ALA A 17 -17.78 -16.53 20.77
C ALA A 17 -16.23 -16.41 20.75
N THR A 18 -15.53 -17.23 21.54
CA THR A 18 -14.06 -17.24 21.58
C THR A 18 -13.46 -17.63 20.22
N ALA A 19 -14.00 -18.68 19.59
CA ALA A 19 -13.54 -19.06 18.25
C ALA A 19 -13.81 -17.98 17.21
N MET A 20 -15.01 -17.38 17.26
CA MET A 20 -15.39 -16.28 16.37
C MET A 20 -14.45 -15.07 16.53
N VAL A 21 -14.09 -14.70 17.76
CA VAL A 21 -13.10 -13.62 18.02
C VAL A 21 -11.77 -13.95 17.37
N GLY A 22 -11.29 -15.19 17.47
CA GLY A 22 -10.03 -15.61 16.82
C GLY A 22 -10.08 -15.50 15.29
N VAL A 23 -11.18 -15.94 14.67
CA VAL A 23 -11.37 -15.85 13.22
C VAL A 23 -11.50 -14.39 12.78
N VAL A 24 -12.35 -13.60 13.43
CA VAL A 24 -12.54 -12.17 13.16
C VAL A 24 -11.20 -11.42 13.28
N PHE A 25 -10.45 -11.67 14.36
CA PHE A 25 -9.13 -11.06 14.56
C PHE A 25 -8.18 -11.36 13.40
N SER A 26 -8.11 -12.61 12.95
CA SER A 26 -7.26 -12.98 11.82
C SER A 26 -7.67 -12.29 10.52
N VAL A 27 -8.96 -12.24 10.20
CA VAL A 27 -9.49 -11.55 9.03
C VAL A 27 -9.18 -10.05 9.08
N VAL A 28 -9.45 -9.41 10.22
CA VAL A 28 -9.19 -7.99 10.43
C VAL A 28 -7.71 -7.70 10.27
N LEU A 29 -6.85 -8.47 10.91
CA LEU A 29 -5.41 -8.22 10.88
C LEU A 29 -4.84 -8.38 9.46
N VAL A 30 -5.20 -9.44 8.74
CA VAL A 30 -4.73 -9.66 7.35
C VAL A 30 -5.20 -8.54 6.43
N ASN A 31 -6.49 -8.16 6.51
CA ASN A 31 -7.04 -7.13 5.61
C ASN A 31 -6.53 -5.73 5.96
N VAL A 32 -6.48 -5.36 7.23
CA VAL A 32 -5.99 -4.03 7.64
C VAL A 32 -4.50 -3.90 7.36
N GLN A 33 -3.70 -4.89 7.72
CA GLN A 33 -2.26 -4.88 7.47
C GLN A 33 -1.94 -4.91 5.98
N GLY A 34 -2.60 -5.78 5.21
CA GLY A 34 -2.48 -5.85 3.76
C GLY A 34 -3.00 -4.59 3.07
N GLY A 35 -4.10 -4.00 3.57
CA GLY A 35 -4.66 -2.76 3.07
C GLY A 35 -3.76 -1.54 3.31
N LEU A 36 -3.16 -1.42 4.50
CA LEU A 36 -2.14 -0.40 4.81
C LEU A 36 -0.92 -0.56 3.92
N PHE A 37 -0.42 -1.79 3.79
CA PHE A 37 0.73 -2.09 2.93
C PHE A 37 0.46 -1.70 1.48
N ASN A 38 -0.70 -2.08 0.94
CA ASN A 38 -1.09 -1.75 -0.42
C ASN A 38 -1.27 -0.24 -0.64
N GLY A 39 -1.88 0.45 0.35
CA GLY A 39 -1.98 1.91 0.34
C GLY A 39 -0.61 2.61 0.36
N LEU A 40 0.33 2.08 1.13
CA LEU A 40 1.70 2.59 1.21
C LEU A 40 2.46 2.41 -0.12
N LEU A 41 2.35 1.22 -0.74
CA LEU A 41 2.94 0.96 -2.06
C LEU A 41 2.40 1.91 -3.13
N GLY A 42 1.10 2.22 -3.09
CA GLY A 42 0.47 3.18 -4.00
C GLY A 42 1.09 4.58 -3.90
N LYS A 43 1.52 4.99 -2.70
CA LYS A 43 2.17 6.29 -2.48
C LYS A 43 3.59 6.36 -3.02
N ILE A 44 4.35 5.27 -2.97
CA ILE A 44 5.72 5.22 -3.51
C ILE A 44 5.74 5.56 -5.00
N GLY A 45 4.80 5.01 -5.76
CA GLY A 45 4.68 5.25 -7.20
C GLY A 45 3.86 6.49 -7.58
N LEU A 46 3.28 7.21 -6.61
CA LEU A 46 2.25 8.24 -6.87
C LEU A 46 2.72 9.32 -7.85
N LEU A 47 3.89 9.92 -7.60
CA LEU A 47 4.42 11.01 -8.41
C LEU A 47 4.75 10.55 -9.84
N VAL A 48 5.27 9.33 -10.00
CA VAL A 48 5.58 8.75 -11.31
C VAL A 48 4.30 8.48 -12.10
N ASN A 49 3.33 7.82 -11.47
CA ASN A 49 2.09 7.41 -12.12
C ASN A 49 1.18 8.60 -12.47
N SER A 50 1.28 9.71 -11.70
CA SER A 50 0.47 10.92 -11.93
C SER A 50 1.16 11.98 -12.79
N SER A 51 2.40 11.74 -13.21
CA SER A 51 3.21 12.72 -13.96
C SER A 51 2.76 12.97 -15.39
N ASP A 52 1.86 12.15 -15.93
CA ASP A 52 1.45 12.13 -17.35
C ASP A 52 2.62 11.91 -18.32
N ALA A 53 3.78 11.46 -17.85
CA ALA A 53 4.91 11.09 -18.67
C ALA A 53 4.83 9.61 -19.09
N ASP A 54 5.26 9.30 -20.32
CA ASP A 54 5.30 7.91 -20.81
C ASP A 54 6.61 7.22 -20.42
N ILE A 55 7.72 7.99 -20.35
CA ILE A 55 9.05 7.50 -19.99
C ILE A 55 9.68 8.46 -18.98
N TRP A 56 10.34 7.88 -17.98
CA TRP A 56 11.24 8.57 -17.05
C TRP A 56 12.68 8.23 -17.40
N VAL A 57 13.54 9.25 -17.45
CA VAL A 57 14.96 9.11 -17.67
C VAL A 57 15.71 9.62 -16.44
N ALA A 58 16.38 8.72 -15.75
CA ALA A 58 17.14 8.97 -14.55
C ALA A 58 18.65 8.84 -14.81
N HIS A 59 19.48 9.28 -13.86
CA HIS A 59 20.89 8.93 -13.85
C HIS A 59 21.03 7.40 -13.74
N LYS A 60 22.01 6.81 -14.42
CA LYS A 60 22.35 5.39 -14.28
C LYS A 60 22.54 5.06 -12.78
N TYR A 61 22.05 3.91 -12.34
CA TYR A 61 22.03 3.47 -10.93
C TYR A 61 20.99 4.15 -10.02
N VAL A 62 20.13 5.03 -10.55
CA VAL A 62 18.98 5.57 -9.78
C VAL A 62 17.71 4.82 -10.14
N HIS A 63 17.28 3.94 -9.25
CA HIS A 63 16.12 3.06 -9.45
C HIS A 63 14.89 3.48 -8.67
N ASN A 64 14.95 4.61 -7.95
CA ASN A 64 13.81 5.17 -7.23
C ASN A 64 13.73 6.68 -7.45
N ILE A 65 12.54 7.24 -7.23
CA ILE A 65 12.26 8.66 -7.45
C ILE A 65 12.74 9.56 -6.32
N ASP A 66 12.88 9.02 -5.09
CA ASP A 66 13.07 9.82 -3.89
C ASP A 66 14.52 10.29 -3.70
N PHE A 67 15.48 9.60 -4.30
CA PHE A 67 16.91 9.92 -4.19
C PHE A 67 17.54 10.19 -5.57
N PRO A 68 17.22 11.33 -6.20
CA PRO A 68 17.71 11.66 -7.53
C PRO A 68 19.21 11.99 -7.52
N LEU A 69 19.89 11.64 -8.60
CA LEU A 69 21.20 12.16 -8.93
C LEU A 69 21.09 13.14 -10.10
N ASP A 70 21.81 14.25 -10.01
CA ASP A 70 21.72 15.31 -10.99
C ASP A 70 22.39 14.94 -12.32
N ILE A 71 21.67 15.17 -13.42
CA ILE A 71 22.09 14.94 -14.80
C ILE A 71 22.15 16.26 -15.59
N PRO A 72 23.06 16.39 -16.58
CA PRO A 72 23.16 17.59 -17.37
C PRO A 72 21.95 17.87 -18.25
N LYS A 73 21.32 19.03 -18.13
CA LYS A 73 20.15 19.44 -18.96
C LYS A 73 20.41 19.35 -20.45
N ARG A 74 21.65 19.51 -20.92
CA ARG A 74 22.02 19.40 -22.34
C ARG A 74 21.68 18.06 -22.96
N TRP A 75 21.57 16.99 -22.19
CA TRP A 75 21.19 15.68 -22.70
C TRP A 75 19.75 15.61 -23.20
N MET A 76 18.90 16.55 -22.79
CA MET A 76 17.54 16.69 -23.32
C MET A 76 17.51 16.75 -24.86
N TYR A 77 18.47 17.44 -25.50
CA TYR A 77 18.51 17.55 -26.96
C TYR A 77 18.79 16.20 -27.61
N ARG A 78 19.64 15.37 -27.01
CA ARG A 78 19.91 14.01 -27.48
C ARG A 78 18.67 13.10 -27.32
N ILE A 79 17.90 13.25 -26.24
CA ILE A 79 16.66 12.51 -26.01
C ILE A 79 15.60 12.95 -27.03
N ARG A 80 15.44 14.25 -27.26
CA ARG A 80 14.49 14.79 -28.26
C ARG A 80 14.79 14.32 -29.71
N ALA A 81 16.01 14.01 -29.99
CA ALA A 81 16.43 13.50 -31.32
C ALA A 81 16.14 11.99 -31.48
N VAL A 82 15.62 11.29 -30.47
CA VAL A 82 15.26 9.88 -30.61
C VAL A 82 13.94 9.74 -31.36
N PRO A 83 13.86 8.90 -32.40
CA PRO A 83 12.62 8.62 -33.11
C PRO A 83 11.54 8.12 -32.13
N GLY A 84 10.30 8.60 -32.27
CA GLY A 84 9.20 8.26 -31.37
C GLY A 84 9.01 9.22 -30.19
N VAL A 85 9.98 10.07 -29.86
CA VAL A 85 9.84 11.12 -28.85
C VAL A 85 9.02 12.28 -29.43
N ALA A 86 7.96 12.67 -28.75
CA ALA A 86 7.17 13.87 -29.04
C ALA A 86 7.67 15.07 -28.24
N LEU A 87 7.93 14.86 -26.94
CA LEU A 87 8.39 15.89 -26.02
C LEU A 87 9.37 15.28 -25.02
N ALA A 88 10.42 16.00 -24.68
CA ALA A 88 11.27 15.69 -23.53
C ALA A 88 11.55 16.99 -22.78
N VAL A 89 11.32 16.98 -21.47
CA VAL A 89 11.51 18.14 -20.59
C VAL A 89 12.33 17.78 -19.37
N PRO A 90 13.15 18.70 -18.85
CA PRO A 90 13.84 18.48 -17.59
C PRO A 90 12.87 18.57 -16.43
N TYR A 91 13.18 17.82 -15.37
CA TYR A 91 12.40 17.74 -14.15
C TYR A 91 13.35 17.81 -12.96
N VAL A 92 12.97 18.58 -11.95
CA VAL A 92 13.77 18.76 -10.73
C VAL A 92 12.96 18.30 -9.54
N ILE A 93 13.56 17.47 -8.71
CA ILE A 93 13.04 17.07 -7.40
C ILE A 93 14.14 17.10 -6.38
N GLY A 94 13.82 17.45 -5.15
CA GLY A 94 14.77 17.44 -4.03
C GLY A 94 14.13 17.95 -2.75
N TYR A 95 14.92 17.92 -1.68
CA TYR A 95 14.48 18.29 -0.34
C TYR A 95 14.89 19.73 -0.03
N GLY A 96 13.93 20.52 0.44
CA GLY A 96 14.13 21.88 0.92
C GLY A 96 13.48 22.07 2.30
N ASN A 97 13.76 23.20 2.94
CA ASN A 97 13.14 23.57 4.22
C ASN A 97 12.28 24.80 4.03
N MET A 98 10.98 24.69 4.35
CA MET A 98 10.06 25.83 4.38
C MET A 98 10.06 26.44 5.77
N THR A 99 10.24 27.76 5.86
CA THR A 99 10.13 28.51 7.12
C THR A 99 8.65 28.68 7.47
N LEU A 100 8.32 28.35 8.71
CA LEU A 100 6.97 28.45 9.26
C LEU A 100 6.75 29.79 9.97
N PRO A 101 5.51 30.31 10.06
CA PRO A 101 5.17 31.53 10.81
C PRO A 101 5.59 31.48 12.29
N SER A 102 5.54 30.30 12.91
CA SER A 102 6.02 30.08 14.28
C SER A 102 7.53 30.27 14.47
N GLY A 103 8.28 30.45 13.37
CA GLY A 103 9.75 30.49 13.36
C GLY A 103 10.43 29.14 13.25
N GLY A 104 9.65 28.04 13.19
CA GLY A 104 10.13 26.70 12.92
C GLY A 104 10.41 26.45 11.43
N PHE A 105 10.83 25.20 11.11
CA PHE A 105 11.06 24.75 9.75
C PHE A 105 10.33 23.43 9.52
N GLU A 106 9.71 23.29 8.34
CA GLU A 106 9.17 22.03 7.86
C GLU A 106 9.95 21.58 6.62
N GLY A 107 10.38 20.32 6.62
CA GLY A 107 11.01 19.72 5.44
C GLY A 107 10.00 19.50 4.34
N VAL A 108 10.28 19.98 3.13
CA VAL A 108 9.39 19.85 1.98
C VAL A 108 10.12 19.19 0.80
N VAL A 109 9.37 18.44 -0.01
CA VAL A 109 9.85 17.92 -1.29
C VAL A 109 9.48 18.91 -2.38
N VAL A 110 10.46 19.62 -2.89
CA VAL A 110 10.27 20.59 -3.98
C VAL A 110 10.30 19.88 -5.32
N VAL A 111 9.23 20.09 -6.09
CA VAL A 111 9.03 19.50 -7.42
C VAL A 111 8.96 20.62 -8.46
N GLY A 112 9.91 20.63 -9.38
CA GLY A 112 10.00 21.62 -10.46
C GLY A 112 9.65 21.03 -11.82
N CYS A 113 8.55 21.48 -12.41
CA CYS A 113 8.11 21.08 -13.75
C CYS A 113 8.40 22.14 -14.81
N ASP A 114 8.37 21.72 -16.09
CA ASP A 114 8.51 22.65 -17.21
C ASP A 114 7.35 23.63 -17.31
N ARG A 115 7.65 24.91 -17.44
CA ARG A 115 6.64 26.00 -17.48
C ARG A 115 5.66 25.88 -18.63
N LYS A 116 6.05 25.33 -19.77
CA LYS A 116 5.21 25.29 -20.98
C LYS A 116 4.26 24.10 -20.93
N SER A 117 4.79 22.92 -20.74
CA SER A 117 4.02 21.68 -20.78
C SER A 117 3.34 21.34 -19.47
N LEU A 118 3.85 21.80 -18.34
CA LEU A 118 3.47 21.43 -16.97
C LEU A 118 3.56 19.92 -16.72
N LEU A 119 4.30 19.19 -17.53
CA LEU A 119 4.48 17.75 -17.40
C LEU A 119 5.13 17.42 -16.06
N GLY A 120 4.51 16.53 -15.28
CA GLY A 120 4.91 16.21 -13.90
C GLY A 120 4.54 17.27 -12.87
N GLY A 121 3.72 18.28 -13.24
CA GLY A 121 3.19 19.29 -12.30
C GLY A 121 2.11 18.74 -11.39
N ALA A 122 1.55 19.61 -10.53
CA ALA A 122 0.48 19.26 -9.62
C ALA A 122 -0.80 18.86 -10.38
N TRP A 123 -1.50 17.88 -9.82
CA TRP A 123 -2.80 17.40 -10.30
C TRP A 123 -3.86 17.52 -9.21
N SER A 124 -5.10 17.12 -9.48
CA SER A 124 -6.21 17.17 -8.50
C SER A 124 -6.32 18.52 -7.79
N MET A 125 -6.42 19.59 -8.56
CA MET A 125 -6.47 20.96 -8.03
C MET A 125 -7.77 21.17 -7.21
N ASP A 126 -7.62 21.74 -6.01
CA ASP A 126 -8.72 22.14 -5.11
C ASP A 126 -9.03 23.63 -5.25
N GLN A 127 -8.01 24.47 -5.27
CA GLN A 127 -8.11 25.92 -5.41
C GLN A 127 -7.06 26.43 -6.40
N GLY A 128 -7.46 27.26 -7.33
CA GLY A 128 -6.57 27.76 -8.36
C GLY A 128 -6.30 26.74 -9.48
N SER A 129 -5.23 26.94 -10.22
CA SER A 129 -4.85 26.13 -11.37
C SER A 129 -3.39 25.72 -11.31
N ALA A 130 -3.06 24.52 -11.82
CA ALA A 130 -1.67 24.08 -11.98
C ALA A 130 -0.83 25.04 -12.84
N ALA A 131 -1.46 25.79 -13.77
CA ALA A 131 -0.79 26.76 -14.60
C ALA A 131 -0.25 27.98 -13.82
N GLU A 132 -0.70 28.21 -12.61
CA GLU A 132 -0.26 29.35 -11.79
C GLU A 132 1.19 29.24 -11.31
N VAL A 133 1.81 28.04 -11.35
CA VAL A 133 3.26 27.89 -11.16
C VAL A 133 4.10 28.58 -12.24
N ARG A 134 3.47 29.05 -13.34
CA ARG A 134 4.13 29.89 -14.33
C ARG A 134 4.49 31.28 -13.80
N GLN A 135 3.82 31.71 -12.73
CA GLN A 135 4.15 32.96 -12.04
C GLN A 135 5.52 32.86 -11.36
N THR A 136 6.18 33.99 -11.24
CA THR A 136 7.41 34.08 -10.46
C THR A 136 7.12 33.81 -8.99
N GLU A 137 7.96 33.00 -8.34
CA GLU A 137 7.81 32.56 -6.93
C GLU A 137 6.55 31.73 -6.64
N GLY A 138 5.75 31.36 -7.64
CA GLY A 138 4.52 30.58 -7.46
C GLY A 138 4.80 29.15 -7.01
N ILE A 139 4.12 28.73 -5.93
CA ILE A 139 4.12 27.36 -5.43
C ILE A 139 2.70 26.83 -5.24
N ILE A 140 2.55 25.51 -5.41
CA ILE A 140 1.32 24.79 -5.09
C ILE A 140 1.62 23.86 -3.92
N VAL A 141 0.75 23.86 -2.92
CA VAL A 141 0.80 22.98 -1.73
C VAL A 141 -0.46 22.12 -1.69
N ASP A 142 -0.43 21.00 -0.97
CA ASP A 142 -1.59 20.12 -0.83
C ASP A 142 -2.40 20.41 0.43
N CYS A 143 -3.74 20.42 0.31
CA CYS A 143 -4.66 20.70 1.42
C CYS A 143 -4.52 19.70 2.58
N PHE A 144 -4.16 18.45 2.31
CA PHE A 144 -3.96 17.46 3.39
C PHE A 144 -2.66 17.65 4.16
N GLU A 145 -1.72 18.45 3.63
CA GLU A 145 -0.43 18.76 4.26
C GLU A 145 -0.41 20.14 4.92
N GLU A 146 -1.52 20.92 4.83
CA GLU A 146 -1.60 22.28 5.35
C GLU A 146 -1.29 22.39 6.84
N ALA A 147 -1.68 21.42 7.65
CA ALA A 147 -1.42 21.42 9.09
C ALA A 147 0.07 21.44 9.40
N LYS A 148 0.91 20.73 8.61
CA LYS A 148 2.36 20.74 8.75
C LYS A 148 2.99 22.06 8.32
N LEU A 149 2.32 22.76 7.39
CA LEU A 149 2.76 24.03 6.84
C LEU A 149 2.12 25.23 7.56
N GLU A 150 1.44 25.00 8.71
CA GLU A 150 0.71 26.03 9.46
C GLU A 150 -0.30 26.80 8.59
N TYR A 151 -1.13 26.05 7.84
CA TYR A 151 -2.29 26.52 7.06
C TYR A 151 -2.01 27.73 6.15
N PRO A 152 -1.10 27.63 5.18
CA PRO A 152 -0.75 28.74 4.32
C PRO A 152 -1.98 29.20 3.49
N ALA A 153 -2.27 30.50 3.49
CA ALA A 153 -3.35 31.09 2.71
C ALA A 153 -2.93 31.29 1.24
N LEU A 154 -3.92 31.34 0.33
CA LEU A 154 -3.66 31.73 -1.06
C LEU A 154 -3.10 33.16 -1.09
N GLY A 155 -2.05 33.37 -1.88
CA GLY A 155 -1.33 34.64 -1.99
C GLY A 155 -0.29 34.85 -0.91
N GLU A 156 -0.28 34.06 0.15
CA GLU A 156 0.69 34.18 1.24
C GLU A 156 2.10 33.88 0.75
N VAL A 157 3.06 34.65 1.28
CA VAL A 157 4.48 34.48 0.97
C VAL A 157 5.16 33.74 2.12
N ARG A 158 5.82 32.68 1.78
CA ARG A 158 6.68 31.85 2.65
C ARG A 158 8.11 31.90 2.14
N GLU A 159 9.01 31.24 2.86
CA GLU A 159 10.39 31.05 2.42
C GLU A 159 10.73 29.57 2.32
N ILE A 160 11.38 29.19 1.21
CA ILE A 160 11.96 27.86 1.04
C ILE A 160 13.45 28.02 0.86
N SER A 161 14.22 27.46 1.80
CA SER A 161 15.71 27.55 1.81
C SER A 161 16.23 28.98 1.67
N GLY A 162 15.54 29.97 2.29
CA GLY A 162 15.88 31.39 2.25
C GLY A 162 15.46 32.12 0.96
N ARG A 163 14.59 31.53 0.15
CA ARG A 163 14.02 32.14 -1.06
C ARG A 163 12.51 32.30 -0.93
N ARG A 164 11.99 33.42 -1.41
CA ARG A 164 10.55 33.70 -1.35
C ARG A 164 9.76 32.71 -2.22
N ALA A 165 8.63 32.25 -1.68
CA ALA A 165 7.69 31.34 -2.31
C ALA A 165 6.28 31.81 -2.01
N ARG A 166 5.47 32.04 -3.05
CA ARG A 166 4.08 32.51 -2.94
C ARG A 166 3.12 31.35 -3.19
N VAL A 167 2.23 31.07 -2.27
CA VAL A 167 1.20 30.05 -2.45
C VAL A 167 0.17 30.57 -3.48
N VAL A 168 0.19 30.04 -4.68
CA VAL A 168 -0.68 30.49 -5.78
C VAL A 168 -1.89 29.59 -6.00
N ALA A 169 -1.78 28.31 -5.63
CA ALA A 169 -2.86 27.34 -5.77
C ALA A 169 -2.71 26.22 -4.74
N LYS A 170 -3.76 25.40 -4.57
CA LYS A 170 -3.77 24.26 -3.68
C LYS A 170 -4.27 23.03 -4.43
N SER A 171 -3.62 21.89 -4.21
CA SER A 171 -4.06 20.57 -4.66
C SER A 171 -4.73 19.79 -3.53
N ARG A 172 -5.31 18.63 -3.85
CA ARG A 172 -5.96 17.76 -2.86
C ARG A 172 -5.59 16.29 -3.13
N GLY A 173 -4.92 15.68 -2.17
CA GLY A 173 -4.60 14.24 -2.19
C GLY A 173 -3.22 13.92 -2.73
N ILE A 174 -2.33 14.90 -2.90
CA ILE A 174 -0.94 14.68 -3.28
C ILE A 174 -0.11 14.50 -2.00
N VAL A 175 -0.25 13.34 -1.39
CA VAL A 175 0.48 12.98 -0.16
C VAL A 175 1.49 11.89 -0.49
N GLY A 176 2.77 12.22 -0.41
CA GLY A 176 3.87 11.30 -0.74
C GLY A 176 4.04 10.16 0.26
N PHE A 177 4.89 9.21 -0.11
CA PHE A 177 5.34 8.14 0.77
C PHE A 177 6.24 8.67 1.89
N MET A 178 7.16 9.55 1.54
CA MET A 178 7.96 10.29 2.52
C MET A 178 7.06 11.28 3.26
N VAL A 179 7.30 11.46 4.53
CA VAL A 179 6.44 12.28 5.42
C VAL A 179 6.38 13.76 5.02
N ASN A 180 7.31 14.21 4.17
CA ASN A 180 7.47 15.60 3.77
C ASN A 180 6.40 16.03 2.74
N PRO A 181 5.76 17.19 2.94
CA PRO A 181 4.82 17.79 1.99
C PRO A 181 5.45 18.03 0.61
N TYR A 182 4.71 17.71 -0.46
CA TYR A 182 5.11 18.12 -1.80
C TYR A 182 4.80 19.60 -2.04
N VAL A 183 5.75 20.30 -2.64
CA VAL A 183 5.62 21.68 -3.09
C VAL A 183 5.95 21.74 -4.58
N PHE A 184 4.94 22.00 -5.41
CA PHE A 184 5.13 22.09 -6.85
C PHE A 184 5.41 23.53 -7.26
N THR A 185 6.33 23.70 -8.20
CA THR A 185 6.69 25.00 -8.77
C THR A 185 7.27 24.82 -10.18
N ASN A 186 7.73 25.88 -10.81
CA ASN A 186 8.44 25.78 -12.08
C ASN A 186 9.90 25.37 -11.89
N LEU A 187 10.53 24.94 -12.99
CA LEU A 187 11.87 24.39 -13.00
C LEU A 187 12.93 25.35 -12.45
N GLU A 188 12.83 26.65 -12.79
CA GLU A 188 13.81 27.67 -12.39
C GLU A 188 13.73 27.94 -10.88
N GLN A 189 12.50 28.05 -10.37
CA GLN A 189 12.26 28.27 -8.93
C GLN A 189 12.70 27.05 -8.12
N ALA A 190 12.37 25.83 -8.56
CA ALA A 190 12.80 24.61 -7.91
C ALA A 190 14.33 24.54 -7.83
N ALA A 191 15.04 24.82 -8.93
CA ALA A 191 16.50 24.86 -8.92
C ALA A 191 17.05 25.91 -7.92
N SER A 192 16.39 27.07 -7.82
CA SER A 192 16.74 28.12 -6.86
C SER A 192 16.54 27.68 -5.41
N TYR A 193 15.37 27.09 -5.08
CA TYR A 193 15.05 26.58 -3.74
C TYR A 193 15.99 25.47 -3.28
N LEU A 194 16.38 24.60 -4.21
CA LEU A 194 17.27 23.47 -3.96
C LEU A 194 18.74 23.80 -4.12
N ARG A 195 19.06 25.05 -4.46
CA ARG A 195 20.44 25.52 -4.75
C ARG A 195 21.16 24.65 -5.77
N LYS A 196 20.41 24.14 -6.75
CA LYS A 196 20.96 23.31 -7.84
C LYS A 196 21.53 24.19 -8.95
N PRO A 197 22.63 23.75 -9.60
CA PRO A 197 23.16 24.44 -10.78
C PRO A 197 22.11 24.52 -11.89
N ALA A 198 22.08 25.67 -12.59
CA ALA A 198 21.07 25.93 -13.63
C ALA A 198 21.14 24.96 -14.83
N ASP A 199 22.30 24.34 -15.05
CA ASP A 199 22.57 23.37 -16.11
C ASP A 199 22.27 21.91 -15.73
N ARG A 200 21.78 21.66 -14.51
CA ARG A 200 21.45 20.34 -13.97
C ARG A 200 19.96 20.15 -13.75
N CYS A 201 19.49 18.91 -13.87
CA CYS A 201 18.16 18.48 -13.49
C CYS A 201 18.22 17.08 -12.87
N SER A 202 17.14 16.68 -12.22
CA SER A 202 17.08 15.37 -11.54
C SER A 202 16.70 14.25 -12.52
N TYR A 203 15.77 14.54 -13.44
CA TYR A 203 15.21 13.59 -14.41
C TYR A 203 14.87 14.30 -15.71
N PHE A 204 14.61 13.50 -16.78
CA PHE A 204 13.83 13.95 -17.92
C PHE A 204 12.52 13.18 -17.97
N LEU A 205 11.44 13.90 -18.19
CA LEU A 205 10.13 13.35 -18.50
C LEU A 205 9.91 13.37 -20.01
N VAL A 206 9.46 12.26 -20.56
CA VAL A 206 9.30 12.08 -21.99
C VAL A 206 7.86 11.71 -22.32
N LYS A 207 7.28 12.41 -23.30
CA LYS A 207 6.05 12.02 -23.98
C LYS A 207 6.39 11.40 -25.33
N LEU A 208 5.68 10.34 -25.66
CA LEU A 208 5.84 9.62 -26.93
C LEU A 208 4.88 10.15 -27.99
N ARG A 209 5.24 9.94 -29.24
CA ARG A 209 4.30 10.11 -30.36
C ARG A 209 3.29 8.95 -30.31
N PRO A 210 2.04 9.17 -30.76
CA PRO A 210 1.05 8.12 -30.87
C PRO A 210 1.59 6.92 -31.65
N GLY A 211 1.45 5.71 -31.07
CA GLY A 211 1.90 4.46 -31.67
C GLY A 211 3.40 4.13 -31.51
N ALA A 212 4.19 4.96 -30.82
CA ALA A 212 5.59 4.65 -30.55
C ALA A 212 5.72 3.60 -29.42
N ASP A 213 6.63 2.64 -29.60
CA ASP A 213 6.95 1.63 -28.58
C ASP A 213 7.88 2.23 -27.52
N ALA A 214 7.37 2.33 -26.29
CA ALA A 214 8.10 2.88 -25.14
C ALA A 214 9.41 2.11 -24.86
N GLN A 215 9.39 0.79 -24.97
CA GLN A 215 10.58 -0.03 -24.74
C GLN A 215 11.66 0.18 -25.79
N ALA A 216 11.28 0.33 -27.07
CA ALA A 216 12.21 0.62 -28.14
C ALA A 216 12.86 2.00 -27.96
N VAL A 217 12.06 3.02 -27.58
CA VAL A 217 12.56 4.37 -27.29
C VAL A 217 13.50 4.37 -26.08
N CYS A 218 13.17 3.65 -25.00
CA CYS A 218 14.05 3.50 -23.83
C CYS A 218 15.40 2.89 -24.21
N ARG A 219 15.41 1.79 -24.99
CA ARG A 219 16.65 1.15 -25.46
C ARG A 219 17.50 2.12 -26.28
N GLU A 220 16.87 2.92 -27.14
CA GLU A 220 17.59 3.89 -27.98
C GLU A 220 18.15 5.07 -27.15
N ILE A 221 17.42 5.55 -26.13
CA ILE A 221 17.92 6.58 -25.19
C ILE A 221 19.15 6.05 -24.47
N ASN A 222 19.08 4.84 -23.88
CA ASN A 222 20.17 4.21 -23.12
C ASN A 222 21.41 3.96 -24.00
N ARG A 223 21.19 3.62 -25.28
CA ARG A 223 22.29 3.47 -26.26
C ARG A 223 22.98 4.79 -26.56
N ARG A 224 22.22 5.88 -26.69
CA ARG A 224 22.78 7.22 -27.05
C ARG A 224 23.43 7.90 -25.84
N ILE A 225 22.95 7.65 -24.65
CA ILE A 225 23.43 8.28 -23.41
C ILE A 225 23.68 7.19 -22.38
N PRO A 226 24.89 6.59 -22.36
CA PRO A 226 25.20 5.46 -21.46
C PRO A 226 25.15 5.78 -19.96
N GLU A 227 25.13 7.06 -19.60
CA GLU A 227 25.11 7.57 -18.23
C GLU A 227 23.70 7.68 -17.65
N VAL A 228 22.66 7.36 -18.42
CA VAL A 228 21.27 7.36 -17.97
C VAL A 228 20.62 6.00 -18.12
N ASP A 229 19.57 5.78 -17.35
CA ASP A 229 18.63 4.69 -17.52
C ASP A 229 17.23 5.27 -17.80
N ALA A 230 16.66 4.87 -18.93
CA ALA A 230 15.30 5.22 -19.33
C ALA A 230 14.36 4.04 -19.07
N PHE A 231 13.23 4.31 -18.46
CA PHE A 231 12.21 3.32 -18.14
C PHE A 231 10.82 3.83 -18.54
N PRO A 232 9.93 2.98 -19.04
CA PRO A 232 8.52 3.29 -19.07
C PRO A 232 8.01 3.67 -17.67
N SER A 233 7.10 4.64 -17.56
CA SER A 233 6.65 5.18 -16.26
C SER A 233 6.15 4.09 -15.30
N ALA A 234 5.36 3.13 -15.78
CA ALA A 234 4.87 2.02 -14.96
C ALA A 234 5.99 1.10 -14.45
N GLU A 235 7.07 0.94 -15.22
CA GLU A 235 8.25 0.17 -14.81
C GLU A 235 9.07 0.94 -13.77
N TYR A 236 9.28 2.25 -13.97
CA TYR A 236 10.00 3.08 -13.02
C TYR A 236 9.28 3.19 -11.67
N ALA A 237 7.95 3.29 -11.68
CA ALA A 237 7.15 3.22 -10.46
C ALA A 237 7.34 1.89 -9.72
N ARG A 238 7.35 0.76 -10.45
CA ARG A 238 7.63 -0.56 -9.86
C ARG A 238 9.04 -0.66 -9.29
N ASN A 239 10.05 -0.18 -10.03
CA ASN A 239 11.44 -0.16 -9.56
C ASN A 239 11.58 0.63 -8.25
N SER A 240 10.86 1.76 -8.12
CA SER A 240 10.80 2.54 -6.87
C SER A 240 10.17 1.75 -5.73
N ILE A 241 9.08 1.02 -5.99
CA ILE A 241 8.44 0.14 -5.01
C ILE A 241 9.39 -0.99 -4.59
N ASP A 242 10.01 -1.67 -5.54
CA ASP A 242 10.94 -2.78 -5.28
C ASP A 242 12.15 -2.31 -4.46
N PHE A 243 12.67 -1.12 -4.75
CA PHE A 243 13.74 -0.50 -3.95
C PHE A 243 13.33 -0.38 -2.48
N TRP A 244 12.16 0.19 -2.19
CA TRP A 244 11.67 0.36 -0.82
C TRP A 244 11.38 -0.97 -0.14
N LEU A 245 10.82 -1.96 -0.85
CA LEU A 245 10.54 -3.29 -0.30
C LEU A 245 11.82 -4.05 0.06
N THR A 246 12.85 -3.98 -0.78
CA THR A 246 14.06 -4.78 -0.61
C THR A 246 15.12 -4.11 0.26
N ARG A 247 15.21 -2.77 0.22
CA ARG A 247 16.27 -2.02 0.92
C ARG A 247 15.90 -1.56 2.32
N THR A 248 14.60 -1.43 2.64
CA THR A 248 14.17 -0.89 3.95
C THR A 248 13.57 -1.93 4.89
N GLY A 249 13.41 -3.17 4.44
CA GLY A 249 12.76 -4.22 5.24
C GLY A 249 11.24 -4.03 5.42
N LEU A 250 10.61 -3.07 4.75
CA LEU A 250 9.15 -2.86 4.81
C LEU A 250 8.38 -4.15 4.49
N GLY A 251 8.75 -4.85 3.41
CA GLY A 251 8.12 -6.11 3.03
C GLY A 251 8.24 -7.18 4.13
N ILE A 252 9.39 -7.25 4.79
CA ILE A 252 9.65 -8.21 5.88
C ILE A 252 8.80 -7.87 7.11
N SER A 253 8.73 -6.61 7.53
CA SER A 253 7.96 -6.21 8.72
C SER A 253 6.46 -6.42 8.54
N PHE A 254 5.90 -6.03 7.38
CA PHE A 254 4.48 -6.27 7.10
C PHE A 254 4.17 -7.76 6.94
N GLY A 255 5.05 -8.53 6.29
CA GLY A 255 4.94 -9.98 6.16
C GLY A 255 5.00 -10.70 7.51
N ALA A 256 5.95 -10.35 8.36
CA ALA A 256 6.08 -10.90 9.71
C ALA A 256 4.85 -10.62 10.58
N ALA A 257 4.35 -9.37 10.57
CA ALA A 257 3.15 -9.01 11.32
C ALA A 257 1.91 -9.79 10.83
N THR A 258 1.75 -9.96 9.53
CA THR A 258 0.67 -10.76 8.95
C THR A 258 0.79 -12.24 9.37
N MET A 259 2.00 -12.81 9.29
CA MET A 259 2.26 -14.20 9.69
C MET A 259 1.97 -14.43 11.17
N LEU A 260 2.38 -13.51 12.05
CA LEU A 260 2.08 -13.59 13.49
C LEU A 260 0.58 -13.57 13.76
N GLY A 261 -0.16 -12.70 13.07
CA GLY A 261 -1.62 -12.65 13.22
C GLY A 261 -2.32 -13.93 12.77
N LEU A 262 -1.86 -14.53 11.69
CA LEU A 262 -2.37 -15.83 11.24
C LEU A 262 -2.05 -16.96 12.22
N LEU A 263 -0.84 -16.95 12.79
CA LEU A 263 -0.42 -17.94 13.79
C LEU A 263 -1.28 -17.82 15.07
N VAL A 264 -1.52 -16.60 15.54
CA VAL A 264 -2.41 -16.34 16.70
C VAL A 264 -3.82 -16.83 16.40
N GLY A 265 -4.37 -16.52 15.22
CA GLY A 265 -5.68 -17.02 14.81
C GLY A 265 -5.74 -18.56 14.74
N LEU A 266 -4.73 -19.19 14.18
CA LEU A 266 -4.59 -20.65 14.14
C LEU A 266 -4.66 -21.25 15.55
N ILE A 267 -3.87 -20.70 16.48
CA ILE A 267 -3.80 -21.20 17.87
C ILE A 267 -5.16 -21.05 18.54
N ILE A 268 -5.81 -19.88 18.46
CA ILE A 268 -7.12 -19.62 19.09
C ILE A 268 -8.18 -20.58 18.54
N VAL A 269 -8.28 -20.72 17.22
CA VAL A 269 -9.25 -21.62 16.60
C VAL A 269 -8.97 -23.08 16.97
N ALA A 270 -7.69 -23.52 16.90
CA ALA A 270 -7.31 -24.87 17.26
C ALA A 270 -7.63 -25.20 18.72
N GLN A 271 -7.29 -24.31 19.67
CA GLN A 271 -7.60 -24.50 21.08
C GLN A 271 -9.11 -24.58 21.34
N THR A 272 -9.89 -23.71 20.69
CA THR A 272 -11.34 -23.68 20.88
C THR A 272 -12.02 -24.94 20.34
N LEU A 273 -11.64 -25.38 19.13
CA LEU A 273 -12.13 -26.63 18.57
C LEU A 273 -11.73 -27.83 19.43
N TYR A 274 -10.48 -27.85 19.90
CA TYR A 274 -9.97 -28.91 20.75
C TYR A 274 -10.73 -28.99 22.10
N ALA A 275 -10.94 -27.85 22.77
CA ALA A 275 -11.70 -27.76 24.00
C ALA A 275 -13.16 -28.20 23.80
N SER A 276 -13.81 -27.78 22.69
CA SER A 276 -15.16 -28.21 22.35
C SER A 276 -15.30 -29.71 22.16
N VAL A 277 -14.28 -30.36 21.61
CA VAL A 277 -14.26 -31.84 21.47
C VAL A 277 -14.02 -32.52 22.79
N LEU A 278 -13.13 -32.01 23.65
CA LEU A 278 -12.87 -32.59 24.98
C LEU A 278 -14.12 -32.63 25.83
N ASP A 279 -14.92 -31.58 25.86
CA ASP A 279 -16.14 -31.49 26.67
C ASP A 279 -17.24 -32.45 26.17
N ARG A 280 -17.17 -32.88 24.95
CA ARG A 280 -18.19 -33.75 24.30
C ARG A 280 -17.62 -35.12 23.92
N LEU A 281 -16.54 -35.55 24.60
CA LEU A 281 -15.92 -36.84 24.32
C LEU A 281 -16.89 -38.01 24.48
N SER A 282 -17.81 -37.95 25.50
CA SER A 282 -18.86 -38.94 25.72
C SER A 282 -19.85 -39.03 24.57
N GLU A 283 -20.26 -37.86 24.00
CA GLU A 283 -21.16 -37.83 22.86
C GLU A 283 -20.47 -38.45 21.60
N PHE A 284 -19.21 -38.15 21.35
CA PHE A 284 -18.43 -38.75 20.25
C PHE A 284 -18.19 -40.24 20.46
N GLY A 285 -17.95 -40.65 21.72
CA GLY A 285 -17.83 -42.06 22.08
C GLY A 285 -19.13 -42.83 21.84
N ALA A 286 -20.29 -42.26 22.27
CA ALA A 286 -21.61 -42.83 22.01
C ALA A 286 -21.89 -42.94 20.49
N MET A 287 -21.59 -41.91 19.68
CA MET A 287 -21.72 -41.98 18.24
C MET A 287 -20.88 -43.10 17.63
N LYS A 288 -19.63 -43.30 18.08
CA LYS A 288 -18.76 -44.40 17.64
C LYS A 288 -19.37 -45.77 18.02
N ALA A 289 -19.89 -45.90 19.25
CA ALA A 289 -20.53 -47.12 19.70
C ALA A 289 -21.82 -47.47 18.90
N MET A 290 -22.53 -46.47 18.45
CA MET A 290 -23.68 -46.59 17.55
C MET A 290 -23.32 -46.86 16.07
N GLY A 291 -22.01 -46.99 15.75
CA GLY A 291 -21.54 -47.34 14.42
C GLY A 291 -21.22 -46.13 13.50
N ALA A 292 -21.12 -44.93 14.06
CA ALA A 292 -20.68 -43.78 13.23
C ALA A 292 -19.27 -43.97 12.72
N SER A 293 -19.09 -43.82 11.38
CA SER A 293 -17.79 -43.94 10.74
C SER A 293 -16.89 -42.74 11.07
N GLU A 294 -15.57 -42.97 11.06
CA GLU A 294 -14.58 -41.89 11.27
C GLU A 294 -14.76 -40.73 10.26
N ARG A 295 -15.14 -41.05 9.01
CA ARG A 295 -15.45 -40.04 7.99
C ARG A 295 -16.63 -39.16 8.35
N GLN A 296 -17.64 -39.70 9.02
CA GLN A 296 -18.81 -38.96 9.45
C GLN A 296 -18.47 -37.98 10.58
N ILE A 297 -17.64 -38.41 11.53
CA ILE A 297 -17.21 -37.58 12.67
C ILE A 297 -16.29 -36.45 12.14
N TYR A 298 -15.33 -36.78 11.25
CA TYR A 298 -14.47 -35.78 10.63
C TYR A 298 -15.27 -34.78 9.79
N GLY A 299 -16.25 -35.25 9.02
CA GLY A 299 -17.16 -34.38 8.25
C GLY A 299 -17.95 -33.40 9.11
N MET A 300 -18.30 -33.78 10.36
CA MET A 300 -18.94 -32.89 11.32
C MET A 300 -17.98 -31.80 11.82
N LEU A 301 -16.73 -32.14 12.14
CA LEU A 301 -15.71 -31.17 12.54
C LEU A 301 -15.37 -30.21 11.40
N LEU A 302 -15.27 -30.71 10.16
CA LEU A 302 -15.09 -29.88 8.98
C LEU A 302 -16.25 -28.90 8.78
N ALA A 303 -17.50 -29.37 8.94
CA ALA A 303 -18.67 -28.51 8.83
C ALA A 303 -18.68 -27.39 9.88
N GLN A 304 -18.25 -27.69 11.12
CA GLN A 304 -18.06 -26.66 12.15
C GLN A 304 -16.97 -25.66 11.77
N ALA A 305 -15.80 -26.13 11.31
CA ALA A 305 -14.69 -25.29 10.88
C ALA A 305 -15.09 -24.36 9.69
N ILE A 306 -15.79 -24.89 8.71
CA ILE A 306 -16.29 -24.10 7.58
C ILE A 306 -17.31 -23.06 8.02
N THR A 307 -18.25 -23.43 8.90
CA THR A 307 -19.25 -22.50 9.42
C THR A 307 -18.60 -21.35 10.20
N MET A 308 -17.60 -21.66 11.05
CA MET A 308 -16.82 -20.66 11.77
C MET A 308 -16.05 -19.75 10.81
N ALA A 309 -15.41 -20.32 9.79
CA ALA A 309 -14.68 -19.54 8.80
C ALA A 309 -15.62 -18.60 8.03
N LEU A 310 -16.78 -19.06 7.57
CA LEU A 310 -17.75 -18.24 6.85
C LEU A 310 -18.31 -17.11 7.74
N ALA A 311 -18.87 -17.46 8.89
CA ALA A 311 -19.49 -16.49 9.77
C ALA A 311 -18.46 -15.49 10.33
N GLY A 312 -17.27 -15.98 10.74
CA GLY A 312 -16.20 -15.14 11.25
C GLY A 312 -15.59 -14.23 10.18
N SER A 313 -15.47 -14.72 8.94
CA SER A 313 -14.98 -13.88 7.84
C SER A 313 -15.98 -12.79 7.47
N LEU A 314 -17.27 -13.07 7.45
CA LEU A 314 -18.30 -12.05 7.18
C LEU A 314 -18.26 -10.96 8.25
N LEU A 315 -18.29 -11.33 9.52
CA LEU A 315 -18.17 -10.36 10.63
C LEU A 315 -16.83 -9.62 10.61
N GLY A 316 -15.76 -10.33 10.32
CA GLY A 316 -14.42 -9.74 10.20
C GLY A 316 -14.35 -8.70 9.08
N LEU A 317 -14.94 -8.95 7.92
CA LEU A 317 -14.99 -8.00 6.82
C LEU A 317 -15.86 -6.76 7.13
N GLU A 318 -16.96 -6.92 7.89
CA GLU A 318 -17.74 -5.78 8.37
C GLU A 318 -16.90 -4.88 9.30
N VAL A 319 -16.16 -5.49 10.24
CA VAL A 319 -15.23 -4.75 11.10
C VAL A 319 -14.13 -4.07 10.30
N VAL A 320 -13.57 -4.75 9.30
CA VAL A 320 -12.57 -4.19 8.38
C VAL A 320 -13.11 -2.97 7.64
N PHE A 321 -14.34 -3.05 7.12
CA PHE A 321 -14.99 -1.93 6.44
C PHE A 321 -15.19 -0.73 7.39
N LEU A 322 -15.59 -0.98 8.63
CA LEU A 322 -15.72 0.07 9.64
C LEU A 322 -14.37 0.71 9.96
N ILE A 323 -13.31 -0.11 10.14
CA ILE A 323 -11.94 0.38 10.37
C ILE A 323 -11.46 1.21 9.18
N GLN A 324 -11.65 0.72 7.96
CA GLN A 324 -11.26 1.43 6.75
C GLN A 324 -11.94 2.81 6.68
N ARG A 325 -13.25 2.87 6.97
CA ARG A 325 -14.02 4.12 6.91
C ARG A 325 -13.62 5.12 8.00
N THR A 326 -13.23 4.64 9.18
CA THR A 326 -12.95 5.49 10.35
C THR A 326 -11.49 5.90 10.43
N PHE A 327 -10.56 5.02 10.10
CA PHE A 327 -9.12 5.19 10.33
C PHE A 327 -8.30 5.38 9.06
N SER A 328 -8.88 5.19 7.85
CA SER A 328 -8.15 5.47 6.62
C SER A 328 -7.99 6.99 6.46
N THR A 329 -6.75 7.42 6.45
CA THR A 329 -6.39 8.84 6.27
C THR A 329 -5.53 9.00 5.02
N PRO A 330 -5.42 10.21 4.45
CA PRO A 330 -4.52 10.47 3.34
C PRO A 330 -3.05 10.11 3.65
N HIS A 331 -2.64 10.17 4.93
CA HIS A 331 -1.29 9.81 5.37
C HIS A 331 -1.13 8.29 5.55
N ALA A 332 -2.16 7.58 5.94
CA ALA A 332 -2.18 6.14 6.12
C ALA A 332 -3.40 5.51 5.42
N PRO A 333 -3.42 5.47 4.08
CA PRO A 333 -4.56 4.96 3.35
C PRO A 333 -4.66 3.45 3.48
N ILE A 334 -5.84 2.96 3.89
CA ILE A 334 -6.15 1.54 3.93
C ILE A 334 -6.85 1.19 2.62
N VAL A 335 -6.10 0.62 1.67
CA VAL A 335 -6.63 0.24 0.35
C VAL A 335 -6.80 -1.27 0.30
N ILE A 336 -8.05 -1.74 0.35
CA ILE A 336 -8.37 -3.16 0.38
C ILE A 336 -9.01 -3.55 -0.96
N PRO A 337 -8.22 -4.08 -1.91
CA PRO A 337 -8.77 -4.59 -3.15
C PRO A 337 -9.52 -5.91 -2.91
N TRP A 338 -10.50 -6.21 -3.75
CA TRP A 338 -11.34 -7.39 -3.62
C TRP A 338 -10.56 -8.71 -3.54
N TRP A 339 -9.44 -8.82 -4.25
CA TRP A 339 -8.59 -10.01 -4.24
C TRP A 339 -7.92 -10.24 -2.88
N LEU A 340 -7.61 -9.17 -2.12
CA LEU A 340 -7.06 -9.27 -0.76
C LEU A 340 -8.10 -9.86 0.20
N SER A 341 -9.35 -9.39 0.13
CA SER A 341 -10.45 -9.93 0.94
C SER A 341 -10.74 -11.39 0.59
N LEU A 342 -10.74 -11.75 -0.69
CA LEU A 342 -10.92 -13.12 -1.12
C LEU A 342 -9.75 -14.02 -0.68
N GLY A 343 -8.52 -13.53 -0.81
CA GLY A 343 -7.31 -14.22 -0.36
C GLY A 343 -7.30 -14.44 1.16
N SER A 344 -7.70 -13.42 1.94
CA SER A 344 -7.82 -13.55 3.40
C SER A 344 -8.87 -14.56 3.82
N PHE A 345 -10.02 -14.61 3.14
CA PHE A 345 -11.05 -15.62 3.34
C PHE A 345 -10.50 -17.03 3.09
N GLY A 346 -9.85 -17.25 1.94
CA GLY A 346 -9.25 -18.55 1.60
C GLY A 346 -8.20 -19.00 2.61
N LEU A 347 -7.38 -18.06 3.06
CA LEU A 347 -6.33 -18.32 4.05
C LEU A 347 -6.92 -18.68 5.42
N VAL A 348 -7.93 -17.94 5.89
CA VAL A 348 -8.62 -18.20 7.16
C VAL A 348 -9.40 -19.52 7.08
N LEU A 349 -10.02 -19.83 5.96
CA LEU A 349 -10.66 -21.12 5.74
C LEU A 349 -9.64 -22.26 5.86
N ALA A 350 -8.48 -22.13 5.23
CA ALA A 350 -7.40 -23.12 5.35
C ALA A 350 -6.94 -23.29 6.81
N ILE A 351 -6.78 -22.20 7.56
CA ILE A 351 -6.46 -22.23 9.00
C ILE A 351 -7.52 -22.99 9.79
N CYS A 352 -8.80 -22.72 9.58
CA CYS A 352 -9.89 -23.40 10.26
C CYS A 352 -9.92 -24.92 9.93
N LEU A 353 -9.65 -25.27 8.68
CA LEU A 353 -9.57 -26.68 8.25
C LEU A 353 -8.37 -27.39 8.90
N VAL A 354 -7.19 -26.78 8.90
CA VAL A 354 -5.99 -27.31 9.56
C VAL A 354 -6.22 -27.46 11.07
N SER A 355 -6.85 -26.47 11.71
CA SER A 355 -7.19 -26.48 13.14
C SER A 355 -8.09 -27.67 13.52
N SER A 356 -8.92 -28.15 12.60
CA SER A 356 -9.82 -29.29 12.84
C SER A 356 -9.11 -30.64 12.93
N VAL A 357 -7.85 -30.72 12.48
CA VAL A 357 -7.07 -31.97 12.47
C VAL A 357 -6.69 -32.41 13.89
N LEU A 358 -6.31 -31.49 14.77
CA LEU A 358 -5.94 -31.80 16.16
C LEU A 358 -7.08 -32.48 16.96
N PRO A 359 -8.31 -31.93 16.99
CA PRO A 359 -9.45 -32.55 17.61
C PRO A 359 -9.76 -33.93 16.98
N TYR A 360 -9.68 -34.03 15.66
CA TYR A 360 -9.92 -35.32 14.96
C TYR A 360 -8.95 -36.41 15.42
N LEU A 361 -7.65 -36.10 15.49
CA LEU A 361 -6.64 -37.07 15.95
C LEU A 361 -6.92 -37.57 17.38
N ARG A 362 -7.49 -36.71 18.23
CA ARG A 362 -7.90 -37.09 19.59
C ARG A 362 -9.08 -38.05 19.56
N ILE A 363 -10.14 -37.75 18.80
CA ILE A 363 -11.33 -38.61 18.68
C ILE A 363 -10.96 -39.97 18.04
N ARG A 364 -10.06 -40.00 17.06
CA ARG A 364 -9.61 -41.23 16.41
C ARG A 364 -9.02 -42.22 17.42
N ARG A 365 -8.24 -41.72 18.39
CA ARG A 365 -7.58 -42.52 19.44
C ARG A 365 -8.50 -42.92 20.61
N LEU A 366 -9.77 -42.49 20.63
CA LEU A 366 -10.72 -42.86 21.66
C LEU A 366 -11.16 -44.30 21.50
N ASP A 367 -11.01 -45.06 22.59
CA ASP A 367 -11.63 -46.39 22.74
C ASP A 367 -13.08 -46.21 23.23
N PRO A 368 -14.10 -46.61 22.44
CA PRO A 368 -15.50 -46.49 22.85
C PRO A 368 -15.82 -47.19 24.17
N ALA A 369 -15.10 -48.29 24.50
CA ALA A 369 -15.32 -49.05 25.71
C ALA A 369 -14.97 -48.29 27.00
N ILE A 370 -13.98 -47.38 26.95
CA ILE A 370 -13.54 -46.57 28.08
C ILE A 370 -14.57 -45.48 28.39
N VAL A 371 -15.20 -44.91 27.37
CA VAL A 371 -16.14 -43.76 27.48
C VAL A 371 -17.51 -44.23 28.02
N LEU A 372 -17.87 -45.49 27.82
CA LEU A 372 -19.14 -46.05 28.32
C LEU A 372 -19.04 -46.59 29.75
N ARG A 373 -17.85 -46.69 30.35
CA ARG A 373 -17.61 -47.16 31.70
C ARG A 373 -17.48 -46.05 32.76
N GLY A 374 -17.36 -44.81 32.39
CA GLY A 374 -17.34 -43.62 33.24
C GLY A 374 -18.64 -42.83 33.14
#